data_f22e17f19eaffbfddebd1073bcb36261
#
_entry.id   f22e17f19eaffbfddebd1073bcb36261
#
_cell.length_a   1.000
_cell.length_b   1.000
_cell.length_c   1.000
_cell.angle_alpha   90.00
_cell.angle_beta   90.00
_cell.angle_gamma   90.00
#
_symmetry.space_group_name_H-M   'P 1'
#
loop_
_entity.id
_entity.type
_entity.pdbx_description
1 polymer ?
#
loop_
_entity_poly.entity_id
_entity_poly.type
_entity_poly.pdbx_seq_one_letter_code
_entity_poly.pdbx_strand_id
1 'polypeptide(L)' 'MKGKPKIQRVSSELLGRVIEQRTPCGLFLTKEGHKWVAVDNTTGDAWTEDFARKHQALRWLRGKFEV' A
#
# COMPACT_ATOMS: atom_id res chain seq x y z
N MET A 1 14.03 -8.68 15.27
CA MET A 1 13.24 -8.99 14.73
C MET A 1 12.74 -8.15 13.90
N LYS A 2 12.18 -8.29 13.13
CA LYS A 2 11.77 -7.51 12.38
C LYS A 2 10.54 -7.00 12.62
N GLY A 3 10.27 -5.85 12.62
CA GLY A 3 8.99 -5.26 12.81
C GLY A 3 8.18 -5.32 11.54
N LYS A 4 7.02 -4.67 11.57
CA LYS A 4 6.17 -4.58 10.40
C LYS A 4 6.81 -3.63 9.40
N PRO A 5 6.60 -3.85 8.10
CA PRO A 5 7.09 -2.93 7.10
C PRO A 5 6.44 -1.56 7.28
N LYS A 6 7.16 -0.51 6.98
CA LYS A 6 6.62 0.83 7.06
C LYS A 6 5.68 1.08 5.90
N ILE A 7 4.60 1.82 6.16
CA ILE A 7 3.68 2.23 5.12
C ILE A 7 4.23 3.53 4.54
N GLN A 8 4.54 3.53 3.25
CA GLN A 8 5.12 4.67 2.59
C GLN A 8 4.06 5.44 1.83
N ARG A 9 3.96 6.76 2.09
CA ARG A 9 3.07 7.61 1.35
C ARG A 9 3.78 8.04 0.08
N VAL A 10 3.20 7.74 -1.07
CA VAL A 10 3.84 8.02 -2.36
C VAL A 10 2.87 8.74 -3.28
N SER A 11 3.36 9.26 -4.39
CA SER A 11 2.50 9.86 -5.40
C SER A 11 1.77 8.77 -6.16
N SER A 12 0.68 9.12 -6.81
CA SER A 12 -0.06 8.14 -7.60
C SER A 12 0.77 7.63 -8.77
N GLU A 13 1.65 8.48 -9.28
CA GLU A 13 2.53 8.09 -10.36
C GLU A 13 3.51 7.01 -9.89
N LEU A 14 4.10 7.20 -8.73
CA LEU A 14 5.03 6.22 -8.20
C LEU A 14 4.30 4.94 -7.82
N LEU A 15 3.08 5.06 -7.29
CA LEU A 15 2.30 3.90 -6.95
C LEU A 15 2.02 3.06 -8.21
N GLY A 16 1.71 3.72 -9.32
CA GLY A 16 1.49 3.04 -10.58
C GLY A 16 2.71 2.26 -11.03
N ARG A 17 3.91 2.81 -10.81
CA ARG A 17 5.13 2.11 -11.16
C ARG A 17 5.36 0.89 -10.28
N VAL A 18 5.04 1.00 -8.99
CA VAL A 18 5.17 -0.13 -8.08
C VAL A 18 4.26 -1.27 -8.54
N ILE A 19 3.03 -0.94 -8.92
CA ILE A 19 2.08 -1.95 -9.38
C ILE A 19 2.57 -2.59 -10.67
N GLU A 20 3.04 -1.77 -11.60
CA GLU A 20 3.47 -2.26 -12.90
C GLU A 20 4.74 -3.10 -12.83
N GLN A 21 5.71 -2.63 -12.09
CA GLN A 21 7.01 -3.27 -12.02
C GLN A 21 7.14 -4.24 -10.85
N ARG A 22 6.21 -4.16 -9.91
CA ARG A 22 6.20 -4.99 -8.70
C ARG A 22 7.46 -4.81 -7.88
N THR A 23 7.98 -3.60 -7.89
CA THR A 23 9.17 -3.23 -7.14
C THR A 23 9.11 -1.73 -6.83
N PRO A 24 9.64 -1.30 -5.70
CA PRO A 24 10.28 -2.11 -4.65
C PRO A 24 9.25 -2.82 -3.77
N CYS A 25 9.69 -3.77 -2.98
CA CYS A 25 8.82 -4.42 -2.02
C CYS A 25 8.46 -3.47 -0.89
N GLY A 26 7.29 -3.61 -0.35
CA GLY A 26 6.83 -2.79 0.77
C GLY A 26 5.35 -2.52 0.75
N LEU A 27 4.92 -1.59 1.62
CA LEU A 27 3.53 -1.17 1.71
C LEU A 27 3.45 0.28 1.25
N PHE A 28 2.53 0.58 0.37
CA PHE A 28 2.42 1.91 -0.23
C PHE A 28 1.01 2.44 -0.17
N LEU A 29 0.87 3.75 -0.09
CA LEU A 29 -0.41 4.41 0.03
C LEU A 29 -0.39 5.71 -0.75
N THR A 30 -1.47 5.98 -1.48
CA THR A 30 -1.63 7.27 -2.14
C THR A 30 -3.08 7.68 -2.12
N LYS A 31 -3.34 8.95 -2.32
CA LYS A 31 -4.69 9.45 -2.43
C LYS A 31 -4.94 9.83 -3.89
N GLU A 32 -6.04 9.32 -4.46
CA GLU A 32 -6.42 9.63 -5.82
C GLU A 32 -7.83 10.15 -5.81
N GLY A 33 -7.98 11.46 -5.97
CA GLY A 33 -9.29 12.09 -5.93
C GLY A 33 -9.91 11.91 -4.56
N HIS A 34 -11.04 11.22 -4.48
CA HIS A 34 -11.76 11.04 -3.24
C HIS A 34 -11.47 9.70 -2.57
N LYS A 35 -10.56 8.93 -3.10
CA LYS A 35 -10.29 7.63 -2.52
C LYS A 35 -8.83 7.42 -2.22
N TRP A 36 -8.56 6.45 -1.37
CA TRP A 36 -7.22 6.10 -0.97
C TRP A 36 -6.89 4.74 -1.57
N VAL A 37 -5.75 4.65 -2.23
CA VAL A 37 -5.31 3.42 -2.87
C VAL A 37 -4.14 2.86 -2.09
N ALA A 38 -4.25 1.61 -1.69
CA ALA A 38 -3.21 0.95 -0.91
C ALA A 38 -2.64 -0.22 -1.71
N VAL A 39 -1.33 -0.41 -1.61
CA VAL A 39 -0.66 -1.50 -2.30
C VAL A 39 0.19 -2.26 -1.31
N ASP A 40 0.01 -3.57 -1.28
CA ASP A 40 0.83 -4.46 -0.48
C ASP A 40 1.73 -5.22 -1.47
N ASN A 41 2.97 -4.78 -1.56
CA ASN A 41 3.94 -5.40 -2.46
C ASN A 41 5.04 -6.09 -1.66
N THR A 42 4.70 -6.64 -0.50
CA THR A 42 5.70 -7.31 0.34
C THR A 42 6.14 -8.63 -0.26
N THR A 43 5.29 -9.25 -1.08
CA THR A 43 5.61 -10.51 -1.71
C THR A 43 5.91 -10.38 -3.20
N GLY A 44 5.84 -9.18 -3.73
CA GLY A 44 6.03 -8.94 -5.16
C GLY A 44 4.77 -9.11 -5.98
N ASP A 45 3.62 -9.31 -5.34
CA ASP A 45 2.36 -9.49 -6.04
C ASP A 45 1.58 -8.20 -6.23
N ALA A 46 1.99 -7.14 -5.56
CA ALA A 46 1.38 -5.82 -5.67
C ALA A 46 -0.14 -5.86 -5.48
N TRP A 47 -0.58 -6.45 -4.36
CA TRP A 47 -2.00 -6.49 -4.03
C TRP A 47 -2.50 -5.06 -3.84
N THR A 48 -3.55 -4.67 -4.52
CA THR A 48 -4.06 -3.30 -4.54
C THR A 48 -5.52 -3.25 -4.15
N GLU A 49 -5.88 -2.27 -3.34
CA GLU A 49 -7.25 -2.09 -2.90
C GLU A 49 -7.56 -0.61 -2.72
N ASP A 50 -8.81 -0.22 -2.99
CA ASP A 50 -9.26 1.17 -2.86
C ASP A 50 -10.11 1.30 -1.62
N PHE A 51 -10.03 2.47 -0.98
CA PHE A 51 -10.82 2.76 0.20
C PHE A 51 -11.33 4.20 0.18
N ALA A 52 -12.51 4.43 0.73
CA ALA A 52 -13.05 5.77 0.80
C ALA A 52 -12.32 6.62 1.84
N ARG A 53 -11.77 5.98 2.87
CA ARG A 53 -11.12 6.71 3.95
C ARG A 53 -9.73 6.18 4.22
N LYS A 54 -8.86 7.11 4.65
CA LYS A 54 -7.46 6.77 4.90
C LYS A 54 -7.31 5.70 5.97
N HIS A 55 -8.08 5.79 7.05
CA HIS A 55 -7.93 4.85 8.15
C HIS A 55 -8.30 3.42 7.72
N GLN A 56 -9.20 3.31 6.75
CA GLN A 56 -9.56 2.00 6.24
C GLN A 56 -8.40 1.39 5.46
N ALA A 57 -7.72 2.22 4.66
CA ALA A 57 -6.57 1.78 3.89
C ALA A 57 -5.42 1.38 4.81
N LEU A 58 -5.18 2.17 5.86
CA LEU A 58 -4.13 1.87 6.81
C LEU A 58 -4.43 0.58 7.56
N ARG A 59 -5.69 0.37 7.93
CA ARG A 59 -6.09 -0.85 8.63
C ARG A 59 -5.86 -2.07 7.74
N TRP A 60 -6.21 -1.96 6.48
CA TRP A 60 -6.03 -3.06 5.54
C TRP A 60 -4.54 -3.41 5.41
N LEU A 61 -3.68 -2.38 5.28
CA LEU A 61 -2.25 -2.61 5.15
C LEU A 61 -1.68 -3.23 6.44
N ARG A 62 -2.12 -2.73 7.60
CA ARG A 62 -1.62 -3.24 8.87
C ARG A 62 -2.17 -4.62 9.19
N GLY A 63 -3.39 -4.88 8.79
CA GLY A 63 -4.05 -6.14 9.08
C GLY A 63 -3.34 -7.34 8.48
N LYS A 64 -2.48 -7.10 7.49
CA LYS A 64 -1.71 -8.18 6.92
C LYS A 64 -0.67 -8.71 7.90
N PHE A 65 -0.32 -7.92 8.91
CA PHE A 65 0.75 -8.25 9.82
C PHE A 65 0.34 -8.26 11.29
N GLU A 66 -0.93 -7.94 11.57
CA GLU A 66 -1.44 -7.94 12.94
C GLU A 66 -2.34 -9.13 13.12
N VAL A 67 -2.05 -9.90 14.11
CA VAL A 67 -2.82 -11.11 14.37
C VAL A 67 -3.68 -10.97 15.61
#